data_2a663e374e88ff5d1c7fbdf7bf550194
#
_entry.id   2a663e374e88ff5d1c7fbdf7bf550194
#
_cell.length_a   1.000
_cell.length_b   1.000
_cell.length_c   1.000
_cell.angle_alpha   90.00
_cell.angle_beta   90.00
_cell.angle_gamma   90.00
#
_symmetry.space_group_name_H-M   'P 1'
#
loop_
_entity.id
_entity.type
_entity.pdbx_description
1 polymer ?
#
loop_
_entity_poly.entity_id
_entity_poly.type
_entity_poly.pdbx_seq_one_letter_code
_entity_poly.pdbx_strand_id
1 'polypeptide(L)'
;MKNPPHPDRLIKGEIDALGLSVAKAAEGLGVTRQQLYRVINGECAISPEMVVRLEKGIGSSAAAWLKMQMNYDLAQIQKRASAMAVKRLVPKEVA
;
A
#
# COMPACT_ATOMS: atom_id res chain seq x y z
N MET A 1 20.01 5.32 -3.59
CA MET A 1 19.11 4.48 -2.80
C MET A 1 17.83 4.19 -3.56
N LYS A 2 17.41 2.96 -3.57
CA LYS A 2 16.22 2.57 -4.30
C LYS A 2 14.96 2.87 -3.50
N ASN A 3 13.92 3.29 -4.19
CA ASN A 3 12.61 3.47 -3.58
C ASN A 3 11.97 2.11 -3.32
N PRO A 4 11.28 1.96 -2.18
CA PRO A 4 10.52 0.73 -1.96
C PRO A 4 9.43 0.58 -2.99
N PRO A 5 9.10 -0.66 -3.39
CA PRO A 5 8.05 -0.88 -4.37
C PRO A 5 6.69 -0.58 -3.79
N HIS A 6 5.78 -0.11 -4.64
CA HIS A 6 4.38 0.01 -4.25
C HIS A 6 3.77 -1.39 -4.25
N PRO A 7 2.87 -1.69 -3.28
CA PRO A 7 2.25 -3.01 -3.20
C PRO A 7 1.45 -3.41 -4.44
N ASP A 8 1.05 -2.44 -5.27
CA ASP A 8 0.26 -2.69 -6.47
C ASP A 8 0.88 -3.74 -7.38
N ARG A 9 2.19 -3.68 -7.56
CA ARG A 9 2.90 -4.61 -8.44
C ARG A 9 2.85 -6.04 -7.93
N LEU A 10 2.93 -6.20 -6.61
CA LEU A 10 2.88 -7.52 -6.02
C LEU A 10 1.48 -8.11 -6.08
N ILE A 11 0.45 -7.27 -5.90
CA ILE A 11 -0.93 -7.72 -6.02
C ILE A 11 -1.18 -8.24 -7.43
N LYS A 12 -0.77 -7.48 -8.44
CA LYS A 12 -0.94 -7.89 -9.83
C LYS A 12 -0.22 -9.20 -10.11
N GLY A 13 1.02 -9.32 -9.62
CA GLY A 13 1.81 -10.54 -9.79
C GLY A 13 1.16 -11.74 -9.14
N GLU A 14 0.59 -11.57 -7.95
CA GLU A 14 -0.10 -12.66 -7.25
C GLU A 14 -1.34 -13.11 -8.00
N ILE A 15 -2.11 -12.16 -8.52
CA ILE A 15 -3.30 -12.47 -9.31
C ILE A 15 -2.91 -13.22 -10.58
N ASP A 16 -1.87 -12.76 -11.26
CA ASP A 16 -1.39 -13.41 -12.47
C ASP A 16 -0.87 -14.81 -12.18
N ALA A 17 -0.18 -15.00 -11.05
CA ALA A 17 0.34 -16.30 -10.66
C ALA A 17 -0.78 -17.31 -10.40
N LEU A 18 -1.94 -16.83 -9.95
CA LEU A 18 -3.11 -17.69 -9.75
C LEU A 18 -3.84 -17.99 -11.04
N GLY A 19 -3.44 -17.37 -12.14
CA GLY A 19 -4.10 -17.57 -13.42
C GLY A 19 -5.48 -16.93 -13.51
N LEU A 20 -5.74 -15.94 -12.67
CA LEU A 20 -7.04 -15.28 -12.62
C LEU A 20 -7.03 -13.95 -13.36
N SER A 21 -8.19 -13.59 -13.92
CA SER A 21 -8.41 -12.26 -14.42
C SER A 21 -8.66 -11.32 -13.25
N VAL A 22 -8.51 -10.01 -13.47
CA VAL A 22 -8.81 -9.03 -12.43
C VAL A 22 -10.27 -9.11 -12.02
N ALA A 23 -11.17 -9.37 -12.98
CA ALA A 23 -12.59 -9.52 -12.69
C ALA A 23 -12.86 -10.69 -11.73
N LYS A 24 -12.21 -11.83 -11.97
CA LYS A 24 -12.38 -13.00 -11.10
C LYS A 24 -11.76 -12.76 -9.73
N ALA A 25 -10.61 -12.12 -9.69
CA ALA A 25 -9.96 -11.80 -8.42
C ALA A 25 -10.83 -10.84 -7.60
N ALA A 26 -11.39 -9.81 -8.23
CA ALA A 26 -12.27 -8.86 -7.54
C ALA A 26 -13.49 -9.57 -6.95
N GLU A 27 -14.09 -10.47 -7.73
CA GLU A 27 -15.24 -11.24 -7.27
C GLU A 27 -14.89 -12.04 -6.01
N GLY A 28 -13.75 -12.74 -6.05
CA GLY A 28 -13.31 -13.53 -4.91
C GLY A 28 -12.95 -12.69 -3.68
N LEU A 29 -12.42 -11.51 -3.90
CA LEU A 29 -12.06 -10.61 -2.81
C LEU A 29 -13.26 -9.83 -2.26
N GLY A 30 -14.39 -9.89 -2.96
CA GLY A 30 -15.59 -9.17 -2.51
C GLY A 30 -15.53 -7.67 -2.74
N VAL A 31 -14.78 -7.24 -3.76
CA VAL A 31 -14.67 -5.83 -4.14
C VAL A 31 -15.07 -5.66 -5.58
N THR A 32 -15.30 -4.41 -5.99
CA THR A 32 -15.60 -4.16 -7.39
C THR A 32 -14.33 -4.26 -8.22
N ARG A 33 -14.49 -4.59 -9.49
CA ARG A 33 -13.40 -4.63 -10.43
C ARG A 33 -12.68 -3.29 -10.49
N GLN A 34 -13.46 -2.21 -10.45
CA GLN A 34 -12.93 -0.86 -10.50
C GLN A 34 -12.05 -0.54 -9.29
N GLN A 35 -12.49 -0.96 -8.09
CA GLN A 35 -11.70 -0.78 -6.88
C GLN A 35 -10.37 -1.51 -6.98
N LEU A 36 -10.39 -2.73 -7.47
CA LEU A 36 -9.17 -3.51 -7.59
C LEU A 36 -8.22 -2.91 -8.63
N TYR A 37 -8.76 -2.42 -9.75
CA TYR A 37 -7.93 -1.77 -10.76
C TYR A 37 -7.23 -0.53 -10.21
N ARG A 38 -7.92 0.24 -9.38
CA ARG A 38 -7.31 1.44 -8.81
C ARG A 38 -6.11 1.09 -7.93
N VAL A 39 -6.22 0.01 -7.18
CA VAL A 39 -5.11 -0.45 -6.33
C VAL A 39 -3.97 -0.97 -7.20
N ILE A 40 -4.28 -1.81 -8.19
CA ILE A 40 -3.29 -2.41 -9.08
C ILE A 40 -2.53 -1.34 -9.87
N ASN A 41 -3.22 -0.28 -10.26
CA ASN A 41 -2.61 0.80 -11.05
C ASN A 41 -1.90 1.84 -10.18
N GLY A 42 -1.88 1.64 -8.87
CA GLY A 42 -1.21 2.56 -7.96
C GLY A 42 -1.94 3.88 -7.80
N GLU A 43 -3.23 3.94 -8.15
CA GLU A 43 -4.02 5.17 -8.08
C GLU A 43 -4.52 5.46 -6.68
N CYS A 44 -4.50 4.47 -5.81
CA CYS A 44 -4.86 4.66 -4.41
C CYS A 44 -4.02 3.73 -3.54
N ALA A 45 -3.90 4.11 -2.25
CA ALA A 45 -3.20 3.28 -1.29
C ALA A 45 -4.06 2.07 -0.92
N ILE A 46 -3.40 1.01 -0.44
CA ILE A 46 -4.10 -0.15 0.07
C ILE A 46 -4.66 0.20 1.45
N SER A 47 -5.98 0.09 1.60
CA SER A 47 -6.63 0.33 2.89
C SER A 47 -6.48 -0.90 3.80
N PRO A 48 -6.63 -0.72 5.12
CA PRO A 48 -6.63 -1.86 6.04
C PRO A 48 -7.67 -2.91 5.68
N GLU A 49 -8.86 -2.49 5.23
CA GLU A 49 -9.88 -3.44 4.82
C GLU A 49 -9.42 -4.26 3.61
N MET A 50 -8.82 -3.60 2.64
CA MET A 50 -8.32 -4.30 1.44
C MET A 50 -7.23 -5.31 1.81
N VAL A 51 -6.32 -4.97 2.75
CA VAL A 51 -5.28 -5.92 3.11
C VAL A 51 -5.83 -7.15 3.82
N VAL A 52 -6.90 -7.00 4.60
CA VAL A 52 -7.54 -8.16 5.22
C VAL A 52 -8.17 -9.04 4.15
N ARG A 53 -8.80 -8.45 3.14
CA ARG A 53 -9.35 -9.22 2.02
C ARG A 53 -8.27 -9.94 1.25
N LEU A 54 -7.13 -9.28 1.02
CA LEU A 54 -6.00 -9.91 0.35
C LEU A 54 -5.44 -11.08 1.17
N GLU A 55 -5.35 -10.90 2.48
CA GLU A 55 -4.87 -11.97 3.34
C GLU A 55 -5.78 -13.19 3.26
N LYS A 56 -7.09 -12.98 3.29
CA LYS A 56 -8.04 -14.07 3.21
C LYS A 56 -8.10 -14.70 1.82
N GLY A 57 -8.00 -13.88 0.79
CA GLY A 57 -8.17 -14.35 -0.58
C GLY A 57 -6.90 -14.92 -1.20
N ILE A 58 -5.77 -14.33 -0.92
CA ILE A 58 -4.49 -14.73 -1.53
C ILE A 58 -3.62 -15.50 -0.54
N GLY A 59 -3.85 -15.30 0.76
CA GLY A 59 -3.08 -15.99 1.78
C GLY A 59 -1.83 -15.24 2.22
N SER A 60 -1.72 -13.98 1.86
CA SER A 60 -0.59 -13.14 2.27
C SER A 60 -0.86 -12.51 3.62
N SER A 61 0.20 -12.02 4.27
CA SER A 61 0.06 -11.38 5.58
C SER A 61 -0.45 -9.94 5.42
N ALA A 62 -1.53 -9.61 6.14
CA ALA A 62 -2.05 -8.25 6.15
C ALA A 62 -1.00 -7.27 6.69
N ALA A 63 -0.26 -7.68 7.73
CA ALA A 63 0.80 -6.85 8.30
C ALA A 63 1.89 -6.55 7.28
N ALA A 64 2.25 -7.53 6.46
CA ALA A 64 3.27 -7.34 5.42
C ALA A 64 2.81 -6.34 4.36
N TRP A 65 1.54 -6.43 3.94
CA TRP A 65 0.99 -5.48 2.96
C TRP A 65 0.99 -4.06 3.50
N LEU A 66 0.56 -3.89 4.76
CA LEU A 66 0.53 -2.56 5.38
C LEU A 66 1.92 -1.99 5.56
N LYS A 67 2.89 -2.83 5.95
CA LYS A 67 4.27 -2.39 6.10
C LYS A 67 4.83 -1.92 4.77
N MET A 68 4.53 -2.63 3.70
CA MET A 68 4.99 -2.28 2.37
C MET A 68 4.41 -0.94 1.91
N GLN A 69 3.12 -0.73 2.15
CA GLN A 69 2.47 0.54 1.83
C GLN A 69 3.08 1.68 2.63
N MET A 70 3.30 1.46 3.92
CA MET A 70 3.89 2.48 4.78
C MET A 70 5.31 2.84 4.33
N ASN A 71 6.11 1.85 3.99
CA ASN A 71 7.47 2.10 3.52
C ASN A 71 7.48 2.91 2.24
N TYR A 72 6.56 2.60 1.33
CA TYR A 72 6.44 3.35 0.09
C TYR A 72 6.03 4.80 0.36
N ASP A 73 4.99 4.98 1.17
CA ASP A 73 4.48 6.32 1.48
C ASP A 73 5.52 7.17 2.19
N LEU A 74 6.24 6.57 3.14
CA LEU A 74 7.28 7.27 3.88
C LEU A 74 8.39 7.72 2.95
N ALA A 75 8.80 6.86 2.02
CA ALA A 75 9.85 7.22 1.07
C ALA A 75 9.42 8.39 0.18
N GLN A 76 8.15 8.43 -0.23
CA GLN A 76 7.65 9.54 -1.03
C GLN A 76 7.66 10.85 -0.26
N ILE A 77 7.28 10.83 1.01
CA ILE A 77 7.26 12.02 1.84
C ILE A 77 8.69 12.47 2.16
N GLN A 78 9.61 11.56 2.39
CA GLN A 78 10.99 11.91 2.70
C GLN A 78 11.69 12.64 1.57
N LYS A 79 11.26 12.43 0.35
CA LYS A 79 11.80 13.18 -0.80
C LYS A 79 11.51 14.67 -0.69
N ARG A 80 10.48 15.05 0.06
CA ARG A 80 10.09 16.44 0.25
C ARG A 80 10.29 16.92 1.68
N ALA A 81 10.95 16.12 2.51
CA ALA A 81 11.06 16.42 3.94
C ALA A 81 11.80 17.73 4.20
N SER A 82 12.82 18.03 3.40
CA SER A 82 13.59 19.25 3.58
C SER A 82 12.79 20.52 3.28
N ALA A 83 11.69 20.39 2.51
CA ALA A 83 10.83 21.52 2.21
C ALA A 83 9.77 21.77 3.29
N MET A 84 9.65 20.86 4.24
CA MET A 84 8.64 20.99 5.30
C MET A 84 9.12 21.99 6.37
N ALA A 85 8.24 22.95 6.66
CA ALA A 85 8.56 24.00 7.63
C ALA A 85 8.20 23.56 9.05
N VAL A 86 9.04 22.70 9.61
CA VAL A 86 8.82 22.17 10.95
C VAL A 86 9.99 22.54 11.85
N LYS A 87 9.70 23.13 12.99
CA LYS A 87 10.70 23.42 13.99
C LYS A 87 10.68 22.34 15.06
N ARG A 88 11.85 21.97 15.50
CA ARG A 88 11.96 21.03 16.60
C ARG A 88 11.37 21.64 17.86
N LEU A 89 10.49 20.92 18.52
CA LEU A 89 9.86 21.37 19.74
C LEU A 89 10.78 21.08 20.93
N VAL A 90 10.93 22.05 21.80
CA VAL A 90 11.75 21.89 23.02
C VAL A 90 10.89 22.25 24.23
N PRO A 91 11.14 21.60 25.37
CA PRO A 91 10.42 21.94 26.59
C PRO A 91 10.67 23.37 27.01
N LYS A 92 9.66 24.04 27.52
CA LYS A 92 9.76 25.42 27.93
C LYS A 92 10.78 25.65 29.07
N GLU A 93 10.91 24.69 29.97
CA GLU A 93 11.81 24.76 31.09
C GLU A 93 13.28 24.64 30.72
N VAL A 94 13.55 24.18 29.52
CA VAL A 94 14.92 23.97 29.03
C VAL A 94 15.49 25.24 28.42
N ALA A 95 14.63 26.15 28.03
CA ALA A 95 15.04 27.37 27.32
C ALA A 95 15.90 28.32 28.17
#